data_8183b43a33a9a164d2d575e8b32b09ea
#
_entry.id   8183b43a33a9a164d2d575e8b32b09ea
#
_cell.length_a   1.000
_cell.length_b   1.000
_cell.length_c   1.000
_cell.angle_alpha   90.00
_cell.angle_beta   90.00
_cell.angle_gamma   90.00
#
_symmetry.space_group_name_H-M   'P 1'
#
loop_
_entity.id
_entity.type
_entity.pdbx_description
1 polymer ?
#
loop_
_entity_poly.entity_id
_entity_poly.type
_entity_poly.pdbx_seq_one_letter_code
_entity_poly.pdbx_strand_id
1 'polypeptide(L)'
;VLKGIWKDLMAYFAVYAVLSVCYRYLLFHEDRIEMKNTFERVCVYMNKFENHIPLPFLLGFYVTQVVARWWSQFLSVPYVDGLASTLNIYLPGRKWSNTRRKIIRYALVSLLMVLKSISDKIDRKYKSYQDFVDCGLLTEAERRRLETADEASDRKYHSHWVPMRWAMRAARDAYDRGEGELTDVMLDKIISEIQKYSGNCGTLLCYAWVNIPLVYTQIVTIAVHIYFGVALLGQQHLTPTR
;
A
#
# COMPACT_ATOMS: atom_id res chain seq x y z
N VAL A 1 4.00 10.97 -11.82
CA VAL A 1 5.39 10.58 -11.49
C VAL A 1 6.38 11.39 -12.31
N LEU A 2 6.33 11.42 -13.64
CA LEU A 2 7.27 12.15 -14.51
C LEU A 2 7.34 13.68 -14.22
N LYS A 3 6.21 14.31 -13.87
CA LYS A 3 6.17 15.75 -13.53
C LYS A 3 6.95 16.11 -12.24
N GLY A 4 7.13 15.17 -11.30
CA GLY A 4 7.93 15.39 -10.10
C GLY A 4 9.43 15.27 -10.38
N ILE A 5 9.81 14.23 -11.11
CA ILE A 5 11.22 13.91 -11.41
C ILE A 5 11.86 14.93 -12.37
N TRP A 6 11.05 15.56 -13.23
CA TRP A 6 11.55 16.51 -14.21
C TRP A 6 12.30 17.70 -13.61
N LYS A 7 11.84 18.21 -12.47
CA LYS A 7 12.51 19.33 -11.79
C LYS A 7 13.90 18.95 -11.29
N ASP A 8 14.02 17.78 -10.68
CA ASP A 8 15.29 17.28 -10.15
C ASP A 8 16.25 16.95 -11.28
N LEU A 9 15.75 16.37 -12.38
CA LEU A 9 16.53 16.09 -13.58
C LEU A 9 17.07 17.38 -14.22
N MET A 10 16.23 18.41 -14.37
CA MET A 10 16.66 19.70 -14.92
C MET A 10 17.67 20.39 -14.00
N ALA A 11 17.49 20.33 -12.68
CA ALA A 11 18.46 20.84 -11.73
C ALA A 11 19.81 20.13 -11.85
N TYR A 12 19.80 18.80 -11.95
CA TYR A 12 21.01 18.00 -12.16
C TYR A 12 21.76 18.41 -13.44
N PHE A 13 21.06 18.50 -14.58
CA PHE A 13 21.66 18.92 -15.84
C PHE A 13 22.17 20.34 -15.82
N ALA A 14 21.47 21.26 -15.15
CA ALA A 14 21.91 22.65 -15.02
C ALA A 14 23.23 22.71 -14.22
N VAL A 15 23.33 22.02 -13.08
CA VAL A 15 24.56 21.97 -12.27
C VAL A 15 25.68 21.30 -13.06
N TYR A 16 25.42 20.19 -13.74
CA TYR A 16 26.40 19.51 -14.59
C TYR A 16 26.94 20.43 -15.69
N ALA A 17 26.05 21.16 -16.39
CA ALA A 17 26.43 22.10 -17.43
C ALA A 17 27.27 23.27 -16.89
N VAL A 18 26.89 23.82 -15.74
CA VAL A 18 27.67 24.90 -15.10
C VAL A 18 29.07 24.41 -14.74
N LEU A 19 29.21 23.25 -14.14
CA LEU A 19 30.53 22.66 -13.80
C LEU A 19 31.35 22.43 -15.07
N SER A 20 30.74 21.90 -16.14
CA SER A 20 31.42 21.64 -17.42
C SER A 20 31.87 22.94 -18.10
N VAL A 21 31.04 23.98 -18.07
CA VAL A 21 31.40 25.31 -18.60
C VAL A 21 32.52 25.96 -17.77
N CYS A 22 32.41 25.91 -16.44
CA CYS A 22 33.45 26.42 -15.55
C CYS A 22 34.79 25.74 -15.81
N TYR A 23 34.79 24.40 -15.96
CA TYR A 23 36.02 23.68 -16.29
C TYR A 23 36.62 24.12 -17.60
N ARG A 24 35.82 24.24 -18.68
CA ARG A 24 36.30 24.55 -20.03
C ARG A 24 36.71 26.00 -20.23
N TYR A 25 36.06 26.97 -19.59
CA TYR A 25 36.29 28.40 -19.82
C TYR A 25 37.09 29.07 -18.71
N LEU A 26 36.94 28.66 -17.46
CA LEU A 26 37.62 29.31 -16.33
C LEU A 26 38.95 28.63 -15.94
N LEU A 27 39.05 27.30 -16.09
CA LEU A 27 40.25 26.56 -15.68
C LEU A 27 41.24 26.33 -16.82
N PHE A 28 40.91 26.69 -18.07
CA PHE A 28 41.78 26.55 -19.23
C PHE A 28 42.78 27.72 -19.40
N HIS A 29 42.78 28.71 -18.49
CA HIS A 29 43.74 29.82 -18.53
C HIS A 29 45.11 29.36 -17.97
N GLU A 30 46.21 29.82 -18.60
CA GLU A 30 47.58 29.42 -18.24
C GLU A 30 47.94 29.65 -16.76
N ASP A 31 47.39 30.72 -16.14
CA ASP A 31 47.60 31.05 -14.73
C ASP A 31 46.89 30.09 -13.75
N ARG A 32 46.08 29.13 -14.22
CA ARG A 32 45.28 28.25 -13.38
C ARG A 32 45.52 26.75 -13.57
N ILE A 33 46.67 26.39 -14.09
CA ILE A 33 47.04 24.99 -14.38
C ILE A 33 46.97 24.10 -13.12
N GLU A 34 47.38 24.59 -11.98
CA GLU A 34 47.32 23.82 -10.72
C GLU A 34 45.89 23.53 -10.28
N MET A 35 44.98 24.50 -10.46
CA MET A 35 43.55 24.32 -10.16
C MET A 35 42.90 23.31 -11.12
N LYS A 36 43.26 23.35 -12.40
CA LYS A 36 42.80 22.40 -13.41
C LYS A 36 43.23 20.98 -13.03
N ASN A 37 44.50 20.76 -12.76
CA ASN A 37 45.07 19.45 -12.38
C ASN A 37 44.47 18.90 -11.09
N THR A 38 44.14 19.79 -10.14
CA THR A 38 43.45 19.39 -8.91
C THR A 38 42.03 18.97 -9.18
N PHE A 39 41.27 19.73 -10.01
CA PHE A 39 39.92 19.38 -10.42
C PHE A 39 39.89 18.04 -11.16
N GLU A 40 40.76 17.81 -12.13
CA GLU A 40 40.88 16.56 -12.86
C GLU A 40 41.16 15.36 -11.94
N ARG A 41 42.08 15.53 -10.97
CA ARG A 41 42.36 14.50 -9.94
C ARG A 41 41.11 14.19 -9.12
N VAL A 42 40.35 15.20 -8.71
CA VAL A 42 39.11 15.02 -7.97
C VAL A 42 38.08 14.27 -8.83
N CYS A 43 37.90 14.65 -10.08
CA CYS A 43 36.98 13.97 -11.01
C CYS A 43 37.35 12.49 -11.20
N VAL A 44 38.63 12.18 -11.42
CA VAL A 44 39.11 10.81 -11.55
C VAL A 44 38.91 10.01 -10.26
N TYR A 45 39.13 10.63 -9.11
CA TYR A 45 38.87 9.98 -7.81
C TYR A 45 37.41 9.71 -7.61
N MET A 46 36.52 10.68 -7.90
CA MET A 46 35.08 10.52 -7.79
C MET A 46 34.53 9.45 -8.74
N ASN A 47 35.05 9.37 -9.97
CA ASN A 47 34.69 8.29 -10.90
C ASN A 47 35.06 6.89 -10.36
N LYS A 48 36.24 6.76 -9.75
CA LYS A 48 36.61 5.50 -9.08
C LYS A 48 35.71 5.21 -7.89
N PHE A 49 35.34 6.23 -7.10
CA PHE A 49 34.50 6.09 -5.92
C PHE A 49 33.06 5.71 -6.31
N GLU A 50 32.52 6.22 -7.42
CA GLU A 50 31.21 5.87 -7.96
C GLU A 50 31.04 4.35 -8.12
N ASN A 51 32.06 3.66 -8.60
CA ASN A 51 32.06 2.21 -8.79
C ASN A 51 31.99 1.41 -7.47
N HIS A 52 32.26 2.01 -6.33
CA HIS A 52 32.15 1.36 -5.01
C HIS A 52 30.75 1.48 -4.43
N ILE A 53 29.86 2.31 -5.01
CA ILE A 53 28.47 2.45 -4.54
C ILE A 53 27.61 1.39 -5.22
N PRO A 54 27.13 0.36 -4.52
CA PRO A 54 26.35 -0.72 -5.13
C PRO A 54 24.89 -0.29 -5.36
N LEU A 55 24.69 0.85 -6.04
CA LEU A 55 23.36 1.45 -6.25
C LEU A 55 22.36 0.51 -6.93
N PRO A 56 22.71 -0.24 -8.01
CA PRO A 56 21.80 -1.18 -8.64
C PRO A 56 21.30 -2.27 -7.68
N PHE A 57 22.19 -2.74 -6.78
CA PHE A 57 21.84 -3.73 -5.76
C PHE A 57 20.85 -3.15 -4.74
N LEU A 58 21.12 -1.96 -4.21
CA LEU A 58 20.26 -1.29 -3.23
C LEU A 58 18.88 -0.98 -3.81
N LEU A 59 18.83 -0.46 -5.05
CA LEU A 59 17.57 -0.17 -5.74
C LEU A 59 16.81 -1.46 -6.05
N GLY A 60 17.48 -2.49 -6.53
CA GLY A 60 16.87 -3.79 -6.82
C GLY A 60 16.24 -4.41 -5.58
N PHE A 61 16.96 -4.39 -4.46
CA PHE A 61 16.43 -4.87 -3.19
C PHE A 61 15.20 -4.07 -2.73
N TYR A 62 15.26 -2.74 -2.78
CA TYR A 62 14.15 -1.87 -2.37
C TYR A 62 12.92 -2.07 -3.26
N VAL A 63 13.09 -2.11 -4.58
CA VAL A 63 11.99 -2.35 -5.52
C VAL A 63 11.35 -3.71 -5.28
N THR A 64 12.14 -4.75 -5.04
CA THR A 64 11.64 -6.08 -4.71
C THR A 64 10.77 -6.06 -3.45
N GLN A 65 11.20 -5.39 -2.40
CA GLN A 65 10.40 -5.24 -1.16
C GLN A 65 9.08 -4.49 -1.40
N VAL A 66 9.12 -3.40 -2.16
CA VAL A 66 7.92 -2.61 -2.48
C VAL A 66 6.93 -3.42 -3.32
N VAL A 67 7.42 -4.13 -4.34
CA VAL A 67 6.57 -4.97 -5.22
C VAL A 67 6.00 -6.16 -4.45
N ALA A 68 6.80 -6.84 -3.63
CA ALA A 68 6.33 -7.95 -2.80
C ALA A 68 5.23 -7.49 -1.83
N ARG A 69 5.42 -6.34 -1.20
CA ARG A 69 4.40 -5.74 -0.32
C ARG A 69 3.12 -5.40 -1.08
N TRP A 70 3.22 -4.74 -2.23
CA TRP A 70 2.08 -4.39 -3.07
C TRP A 70 1.30 -5.64 -3.51
N TRP A 71 2.02 -6.69 -3.92
CA TRP A 71 1.42 -7.96 -4.32
C TRP A 71 0.71 -8.65 -3.16
N SER A 72 1.33 -8.66 -1.98
CA SER A 72 0.72 -9.23 -0.76
C SER A 72 -0.55 -8.47 -0.34
N GLN A 73 -0.55 -7.14 -0.46
CA GLN A 73 -1.76 -6.31 -0.23
C GLN A 73 -2.87 -6.68 -1.22
N PHE A 74 -2.55 -6.83 -2.50
CA PHE A 74 -3.52 -7.23 -3.51
C PHE A 74 -4.12 -8.60 -3.23
N LEU A 75 -3.29 -9.58 -2.86
CA LEU A 75 -3.76 -10.93 -2.52
C LEU A 75 -4.58 -10.97 -1.22
N SER A 76 -4.42 -9.99 -0.35
CA SER A 76 -5.18 -9.88 0.90
C SER A 76 -6.57 -9.30 0.73
N VAL A 77 -6.93 -8.79 -0.45
CA VAL A 77 -8.28 -8.30 -0.73
C VAL A 77 -9.26 -9.46 -0.66
N PRO A 78 -10.25 -9.46 0.27
CA PRO A 78 -11.18 -10.56 0.38
C PRO A 78 -12.19 -10.52 -0.76
N TYR A 79 -12.25 -11.57 -1.55
CA TYR A 79 -13.25 -11.76 -2.58
C TYR A 79 -14.49 -12.44 -1.97
N VAL A 80 -15.66 -11.91 -2.31
CA VAL A 80 -16.95 -12.40 -1.78
C VAL A 80 -17.33 -13.76 -2.39
N ASP A 81 -16.77 -14.10 -3.55
CA ASP A 81 -17.15 -15.29 -4.34
C ASP A 81 -16.96 -16.60 -3.57
N GLY A 82 -15.86 -16.75 -2.83
CA GLY A 82 -15.59 -17.91 -2.00
C GLY A 82 -16.65 -18.09 -0.90
N LEU A 83 -16.96 -17.00 -0.20
CA LEU A 83 -18.00 -16.99 0.81
C LEU A 83 -19.39 -17.29 0.20
N ALA A 84 -19.71 -16.67 -0.93
CA ALA A 84 -20.99 -16.89 -1.63
C ALA A 84 -21.14 -18.33 -2.09
N SER A 85 -20.09 -18.95 -2.64
CA SER A 85 -20.08 -20.35 -3.04
C SER A 85 -20.29 -21.28 -1.85
N THR A 86 -19.58 -21.06 -0.75
CA THR A 86 -19.75 -21.83 0.49
C THR A 86 -21.18 -21.73 1.01
N LEU A 87 -21.74 -20.53 1.06
CA LEU A 87 -23.13 -20.33 1.51
C LEU A 87 -24.15 -21.01 0.58
N ASN A 88 -23.93 -21.03 -0.73
CA ASN A 88 -24.82 -21.71 -1.66
C ASN A 88 -24.80 -23.23 -1.51
N ILE A 89 -23.64 -23.78 -1.17
CA ILE A 89 -23.51 -25.25 -0.95
C ILE A 89 -24.17 -25.67 0.37
N TYR A 90 -23.88 -24.97 1.46
CA TYR A 90 -24.32 -25.39 2.79
C TYR A 90 -25.69 -24.86 3.22
N LEU A 91 -26.17 -23.81 2.55
CA LEU A 91 -27.53 -23.23 2.75
C LEU A 91 -28.31 -23.25 1.41
N PRO A 92 -28.64 -24.43 0.88
CA PRO A 92 -29.27 -24.53 -0.43
C PRO A 92 -30.74 -24.07 -0.42
N GLY A 93 -31.27 -23.77 -1.61
CA GLY A 93 -32.69 -23.51 -1.81
C GLY A 93 -33.18 -22.11 -1.43
N ARG A 94 -34.46 -21.86 -1.66
CA ARG A 94 -35.13 -20.56 -1.44
C ARG A 94 -35.28 -20.22 0.05
N LYS A 95 -35.45 -21.21 0.89
CA LYS A 95 -35.63 -21.06 2.35
C LYS A 95 -34.53 -20.20 2.95
N TRP A 96 -33.28 -20.40 2.53
CA TRP A 96 -32.08 -19.73 3.06
C TRP A 96 -31.64 -18.47 2.29
N SER A 97 -32.37 -18.07 1.27
CA SER A 97 -32.05 -16.94 0.42
C SER A 97 -31.79 -15.65 1.23
N ASN A 98 -32.66 -15.36 2.20
CA ASN A 98 -32.53 -14.16 3.02
C ASN A 98 -31.30 -14.23 3.95
N THR A 99 -30.99 -15.41 4.51
CA THR A 99 -29.81 -15.61 5.35
C THR A 99 -28.55 -15.45 4.55
N ARG A 100 -28.44 -16.05 3.36
CA ARG A 100 -27.30 -15.87 2.47
C ARG A 100 -27.08 -14.40 2.11
N ARG A 101 -28.13 -13.70 1.67
CA ARG A 101 -28.07 -12.26 1.35
C ARG A 101 -27.62 -11.43 2.55
N LYS A 102 -28.11 -11.74 3.74
CA LYS A 102 -27.77 -11.04 4.99
C LYS A 102 -26.29 -11.21 5.32
N ILE A 103 -25.75 -12.43 5.24
CA ILE A 103 -24.33 -12.72 5.50
C ILE A 103 -23.43 -11.98 4.50
N ILE A 104 -23.75 -12.09 3.19
CA ILE A 104 -22.97 -11.39 2.14
C ILE A 104 -23.01 -9.87 2.32
N ARG A 105 -24.19 -9.32 2.64
CA ARG A 105 -24.33 -7.89 2.90
C ARG A 105 -23.44 -7.42 4.05
N TYR A 106 -23.36 -8.17 5.16
CA TYR A 106 -22.47 -7.87 6.27
C TYR A 106 -21.00 -7.98 5.90
N ALA A 107 -20.64 -8.95 5.08
CA ALA A 107 -19.27 -9.07 4.55
C ALA A 107 -18.88 -7.85 3.71
N LEU A 108 -19.77 -7.38 2.83
CA LEU A 108 -19.56 -6.18 2.03
C LEU A 108 -19.46 -4.90 2.89
N VAL A 109 -20.29 -4.76 3.91
CA VAL A 109 -20.21 -3.62 4.85
C VAL A 109 -18.86 -3.61 5.55
N SER A 110 -18.41 -4.75 6.07
CA SER A 110 -17.11 -4.86 6.72
C SER A 110 -15.96 -4.46 5.79
N LEU A 111 -15.96 -4.98 4.55
CA LEU A 111 -14.96 -4.61 3.55
C LEU A 111 -14.99 -3.11 3.23
N LEU A 112 -16.19 -2.53 3.03
CA LEU A 112 -16.30 -1.10 2.76
C LEU A 112 -15.80 -0.22 3.91
N MET A 113 -16.03 -0.62 5.17
CA MET A 113 -15.48 0.07 6.33
C MET A 113 -13.95 0.03 6.32
N VAL A 114 -13.35 -1.12 6.02
CA VAL A 114 -11.90 -1.26 5.87
C VAL A 114 -11.37 -0.41 4.72
N LEU A 115 -11.99 -0.49 3.55
CA LEU A 115 -11.59 0.30 2.39
C LEU A 115 -11.76 1.81 2.61
N LYS A 116 -12.77 2.22 3.38
CA LYS A 116 -12.96 3.61 3.78
C LYS A 116 -11.80 4.14 4.61
N SER A 117 -11.23 3.31 5.49
CA SER A 117 -10.07 3.69 6.32
C SER A 117 -8.74 3.70 5.56
N ILE A 118 -8.66 3.05 4.39
CA ILE A 118 -7.42 2.89 3.61
C ILE A 118 -7.38 3.82 2.38
N SER A 119 -8.56 4.10 1.79
CA SER A 119 -8.66 4.78 0.50
C SER A 119 -9.42 6.08 0.58
N ASP A 120 -8.74 7.20 0.37
CA ASP A 120 -9.34 8.54 0.28
C ASP A 120 -10.48 8.63 -0.74
N LYS A 121 -10.41 7.83 -1.82
CA LYS A 121 -11.44 7.82 -2.85
C LYS A 121 -12.75 7.20 -2.33
N ILE A 122 -12.65 6.15 -1.54
CA ILE A 122 -13.80 5.49 -0.91
C ILE A 122 -14.33 6.35 0.23
N ASP A 123 -13.44 6.96 1.03
CA ASP A 123 -13.83 7.84 2.13
C ASP A 123 -14.60 9.07 1.63
N ARG A 124 -14.18 9.67 0.51
CA ARG A 124 -14.92 10.78 -0.13
C ARG A 124 -16.28 10.38 -0.67
N LYS A 125 -16.45 9.12 -1.10
CA LYS A 125 -17.70 8.61 -1.66
C LYS A 125 -18.70 8.26 -0.56
N TYR A 126 -18.23 7.69 0.53
CA TYR A 126 -19.06 7.24 1.66
C TYR A 126 -18.65 8.01 2.92
N LYS A 127 -19.23 9.19 3.13
CA LYS A 127 -18.86 10.08 4.23
C LYS A 127 -19.36 9.61 5.59
N SER A 128 -20.53 8.96 5.61
CA SER A 128 -21.21 8.52 6.82
C SER A 128 -21.78 7.12 6.69
N TYR A 129 -22.22 6.52 7.80
CA TYR A 129 -23.00 5.28 7.76
C TYR A 129 -24.38 5.45 7.10
N GLN A 130 -24.88 6.68 7.00
CA GLN A 130 -26.12 6.96 6.26
C GLN A 130 -25.97 6.60 4.77
N ASP A 131 -24.81 6.88 4.18
CA ASP A 131 -24.53 6.51 2.78
C ASP A 131 -24.63 4.98 2.55
N PHE A 132 -24.30 4.18 3.59
CA PHE A 132 -24.46 2.73 3.52
C PHE A 132 -25.94 2.30 3.63
N VAL A 133 -26.76 3.07 4.37
CA VAL A 133 -28.22 2.85 4.42
C VAL A 133 -28.83 3.21 3.08
N ASP A 134 -28.47 4.34 2.50
CA ASP A 134 -28.99 4.83 1.22
C ASP A 134 -28.64 3.87 0.06
N CYS A 135 -27.49 3.19 0.14
CA CYS A 135 -27.11 2.13 -0.80
C CYS A 135 -27.77 0.76 -0.50
N GLY A 136 -28.59 0.64 0.55
CA GLY A 136 -29.24 -0.62 0.94
C GLY A 136 -28.30 -1.65 1.59
N LEU A 137 -27.11 -1.25 1.99
CA LEU A 137 -26.12 -2.12 2.65
C LEU A 137 -26.37 -2.25 4.15
N LEU A 138 -26.95 -1.23 4.78
CA LEU A 138 -27.34 -1.23 6.19
C LEU A 138 -28.82 -0.89 6.34
N THR A 139 -29.43 -1.40 7.39
CA THR A 139 -30.70 -0.88 7.89
C THR A 139 -30.45 0.22 8.91
N GLU A 140 -31.46 1.07 9.16
CA GLU A 140 -31.36 2.15 10.13
C GLU A 140 -31.04 1.66 11.54
N ALA A 141 -31.56 0.49 11.92
CA ALA A 141 -31.27 -0.14 13.21
C ALA A 141 -29.81 -0.64 13.30
N GLU A 142 -29.28 -1.16 12.20
CA GLU A 142 -27.87 -1.61 12.12
C GLU A 142 -26.91 -0.40 12.14
N ARG A 143 -27.26 0.69 11.47
CA ARG A 143 -26.52 1.96 11.51
C ARG A 143 -26.34 2.46 12.94
N ARG A 144 -27.44 2.59 13.69
CA ARG A 144 -27.40 3.04 15.10
C ARG A 144 -26.51 2.15 15.97
N ARG A 145 -26.54 0.82 15.76
CA ARG A 145 -25.67 -0.12 16.49
C ARG A 145 -24.20 0.05 16.15
N LEU A 146 -23.84 0.38 14.90
CA LEU A 146 -22.47 0.67 14.51
C LEU A 146 -22.00 1.99 15.11
N GLU A 147 -22.82 3.03 15.10
CA GLU A 147 -22.50 4.32 15.71
C GLU A 147 -22.23 4.15 17.21
N THR A 148 -23.10 3.45 17.95
CA THR A 148 -22.90 3.13 19.36
C THR A 148 -21.62 2.31 19.60
N ALA A 149 -21.27 1.39 18.69
CA ALA A 149 -20.03 0.60 18.81
C ALA A 149 -18.77 1.45 18.56
N ASP A 150 -18.84 2.41 17.65
CA ASP A 150 -17.73 3.34 17.38
C ASP A 150 -17.57 4.33 18.56
N GLU A 151 -18.65 4.85 19.12
CA GLU A 151 -18.64 5.70 20.31
C GLU A 151 -17.98 4.99 21.51
N ALA A 152 -18.33 3.73 21.72
CA ALA A 152 -17.75 2.91 22.78
C ALA A 152 -16.26 2.59 22.58
N SER A 153 -15.77 2.61 21.34
CA SER A 153 -14.35 2.32 21.00
C SER A 153 -13.47 3.56 20.89
N ASP A 154 -14.05 4.77 21.03
CA ASP A 154 -13.39 6.07 20.81
C ASP A 154 -12.68 6.16 19.43
N ARG A 155 -13.13 5.37 18.47
CA ARG A 155 -12.53 5.28 17.12
C ARG A 155 -13.60 5.14 16.03
N LYS A 156 -13.76 6.18 15.25
CA LYS A 156 -14.71 6.22 14.14
C LYS A 156 -14.33 5.22 13.04
N TYR A 157 -15.29 4.42 12.57
CA TYR A 157 -15.16 3.41 11.50
C TYR A 157 -14.18 2.25 11.77
N HIS A 158 -13.75 2.04 13.01
CA HIS A 158 -12.88 0.91 13.37
C HIS A 158 -13.64 -0.37 13.71
N SER A 159 -14.95 -0.29 13.84
CA SER A 159 -15.83 -1.41 14.23
C SER A 159 -16.17 -2.35 13.05
N HIS A 160 -15.24 -2.50 12.06
CA HIS A 160 -15.42 -3.37 10.89
C HIS A 160 -15.69 -4.85 11.23
N TRP A 161 -15.27 -5.29 12.42
CA TRP A 161 -15.51 -6.62 12.95
C TRP A 161 -16.96 -6.84 13.40
N VAL A 162 -17.72 -5.78 13.68
CA VAL A 162 -19.11 -5.87 14.16
C VAL A 162 -20.05 -6.50 13.11
N PRO A 163 -20.05 -6.07 11.85
CA PRO A 163 -20.82 -6.73 10.80
C PRO A 163 -20.43 -8.22 10.63
N MET A 164 -19.16 -8.56 10.80
CA MET A 164 -18.70 -9.96 10.74
C MET A 164 -19.29 -10.80 11.88
N ARG A 165 -19.39 -10.26 13.10
CA ARG A 165 -20.10 -10.93 14.20
C ARG A 165 -21.58 -11.11 13.89
N TRP A 166 -22.21 -10.14 13.24
CA TRP A 166 -23.61 -10.29 12.83
C TRP A 166 -23.76 -11.37 11.75
N ALA A 167 -22.79 -11.49 10.84
CA ALA A 167 -22.77 -12.55 9.84
C ALA A 167 -22.67 -13.95 10.50
N MET A 168 -21.75 -14.11 11.47
CA MET A 168 -21.62 -15.38 12.22
C MET A 168 -22.88 -15.69 13.03
N ARG A 169 -23.51 -14.68 13.65
CA ARG A 169 -24.77 -14.86 14.37
C ARG A 169 -25.90 -15.25 13.41
N ALA A 170 -25.97 -14.66 12.24
CA ALA A 170 -26.99 -15.05 11.24
C ALA A 170 -26.80 -16.50 10.75
N ALA A 171 -25.55 -16.99 10.67
CA ALA A 171 -25.27 -18.39 10.38
C ALA A 171 -25.71 -19.31 11.54
N ARG A 172 -25.45 -18.91 12.78
CA ARG A 172 -25.89 -19.64 13.98
C ARG A 172 -27.41 -19.68 14.10
N ASP A 173 -28.08 -18.54 13.89
CA ASP A 173 -29.54 -18.46 13.89
C ASP A 173 -30.19 -19.36 12.80
N ALA A 174 -29.48 -19.57 11.68
CA ALA A 174 -29.93 -20.49 10.62
C ALA A 174 -29.77 -21.94 11.09
N TYR A 175 -28.70 -22.27 11.76
CA TYR A 175 -28.52 -23.61 12.35
C TYR A 175 -29.59 -23.91 13.38
N ASP A 176 -29.83 -23.00 14.33
CA ASP A 176 -30.81 -23.19 15.40
C ASP A 176 -32.28 -23.31 14.86
N ARG A 177 -32.56 -22.67 13.72
CA ARG A 177 -33.90 -22.74 13.04
C ARG A 177 -34.03 -23.87 12.04
N GLY A 178 -32.91 -24.50 11.66
CA GLY A 178 -32.87 -25.47 10.57
C GLY A 178 -33.35 -26.88 10.94
N GLU A 179 -33.76 -27.13 12.19
CA GLU A 179 -34.38 -28.39 12.63
C GLU A 179 -33.59 -29.66 12.19
N GLY A 180 -32.22 -29.55 12.20
CA GLY A 180 -31.35 -30.65 11.79
C GLY A 180 -30.96 -30.69 10.30
N GLU A 181 -31.47 -29.77 9.47
CA GLU A 181 -31.00 -29.66 8.08
C GLU A 181 -29.53 -29.24 7.97
N LEU A 182 -29.02 -28.46 8.94
CA LEU A 182 -27.63 -28.08 9.06
C LEU A 182 -26.93 -28.92 10.14
N THR A 183 -25.83 -29.53 9.79
CA THR A 183 -24.98 -30.22 10.76
C THR A 183 -23.96 -29.27 11.39
N ASP A 184 -23.39 -29.65 12.56
CA ASP A 184 -22.31 -28.89 13.21
C ASP A 184 -21.14 -28.63 12.26
N VAL A 185 -20.79 -29.64 11.43
CA VAL A 185 -19.71 -29.51 10.43
C VAL A 185 -20.03 -28.47 9.37
N MET A 186 -21.27 -28.38 8.91
CA MET A 186 -21.67 -27.36 7.93
C MET A 186 -21.62 -25.97 8.53
N LEU A 187 -22.09 -25.81 9.77
CA LEU A 187 -22.01 -24.56 10.49
C LEU A 187 -20.55 -24.12 10.69
N ASP A 188 -19.67 -25.04 11.10
CA ASP A 188 -18.23 -24.75 11.26
C ASP A 188 -17.60 -24.28 9.96
N LYS A 189 -17.90 -24.92 8.83
CA LYS A 189 -17.41 -24.49 7.51
C LYS A 189 -17.87 -23.08 7.14
N ILE A 190 -19.12 -22.75 7.39
CA ILE A 190 -19.64 -21.40 7.14
C ILE A 190 -18.94 -20.36 8.03
N ILE A 191 -18.80 -20.66 9.33
CA ILE A 191 -18.16 -19.76 10.28
C ILE A 191 -16.66 -19.58 9.92
N SER A 192 -15.98 -20.66 9.59
CA SER A 192 -14.56 -20.65 9.18
C SER A 192 -14.34 -19.76 7.94
N GLU A 193 -15.23 -19.82 6.95
CA GLU A 193 -15.12 -18.98 5.76
C GLU A 193 -15.39 -17.50 6.07
N ILE A 194 -16.37 -17.20 6.95
CA ILE A 194 -16.61 -15.84 7.45
C ILE A 194 -15.38 -15.31 8.22
N GLN A 195 -14.75 -16.14 9.05
CA GLN A 195 -13.53 -15.78 9.80
C GLN A 195 -12.34 -15.52 8.88
N LYS A 196 -12.15 -16.36 7.85
CA LYS A 196 -11.12 -16.17 6.83
C LYS A 196 -11.29 -14.84 6.10
N TYR A 197 -12.52 -14.53 5.68
CA TYR A 197 -12.86 -13.24 5.07
C TYR A 197 -12.56 -12.07 6.01
N SER A 198 -12.95 -12.18 7.28
CA SER A 198 -12.66 -11.19 8.33
C SER A 198 -11.14 -11.04 8.57
N GLY A 199 -10.40 -12.14 8.57
CA GLY A 199 -8.93 -12.15 8.69
C GLY A 199 -8.25 -11.37 7.57
N ASN A 200 -8.71 -11.56 6.32
CA ASN A 200 -8.21 -10.82 5.17
C ASN A 200 -8.48 -9.31 5.30
N CYS A 201 -9.68 -8.92 5.77
CA CYS A 201 -10.00 -7.54 6.11
C CYS A 201 -9.02 -6.96 7.14
N GLY A 202 -8.72 -7.72 8.21
CA GLY A 202 -7.74 -7.33 9.23
C GLY A 202 -6.32 -7.20 8.67
N THR A 203 -5.92 -8.12 7.78
CA THR A 203 -4.61 -8.05 7.10
C THR A 203 -4.47 -6.77 6.26
N LEU A 204 -5.50 -6.35 5.53
CA LEU A 204 -5.49 -5.09 4.81
C LEU A 204 -5.26 -3.89 5.73
N LEU A 205 -5.91 -3.86 6.91
CA LEU A 205 -5.69 -2.80 7.90
C LEU A 205 -4.27 -2.83 8.46
N CYS A 206 -3.71 -4.00 8.72
CA CYS A 206 -2.32 -4.13 9.16
C CYS A 206 -1.35 -3.51 8.15
N TYR A 207 -1.58 -3.69 6.85
CA TYR A 207 -0.77 -3.03 5.82
C TYR A 207 -0.93 -1.50 5.80
N ALA A 208 -2.08 -0.98 6.17
CA ALA A 208 -2.29 0.46 6.29
C ALA A 208 -1.59 1.06 7.52
N TRP A 209 -1.58 0.33 8.64
CA TRP A 209 -0.98 0.81 9.90
C TRP A 209 0.53 0.61 9.96
N VAL A 210 1.03 -0.50 9.43
CA VAL A 210 2.46 -0.86 9.46
C VAL A 210 3.07 -0.57 8.10
N ASN A 211 3.73 0.56 7.96
CA ASN A 211 4.45 0.93 6.74
C ASN A 211 5.83 0.23 6.67
N ILE A 212 6.46 0.29 5.50
CA ILE A 212 7.88 -0.10 5.37
C ILE A 212 8.68 0.77 6.34
N PRO A 213 9.58 0.20 7.16
CA PRO A 213 10.37 0.98 8.09
C PRO A 213 11.11 2.12 7.37
N LEU A 214 10.99 3.33 7.92
CA LEU A 214 11.53 4.56 7.30
C LEU A 214 13.02 4.46 6.98
N VAL A 215 13.76 3.71 7.79
CA VAL A 215 15.22 3.48 7.61
C VAL A 215 15.53 2.93 6.22
N TYR A 216 14.76 1.98 5.68
CA TYR A 216 15.00 1.44 4.33
C TYR A 216 14.87 2.53 3.26
N THR A 217 13.83 3.35 3.35
CA THR A 217 13.62 4.46 2.41
C THR A 217 14.73 5.51 2.54
N GLN A 218 15.14 5.82 3.77
CA GLN A 218 16.22 6.78 4.03
C GLN A 218 17.56 6.31 3.46
N ILE A 219 17.97 5.06 3.73
CA ILE A 219 19.23 4.51 3.22
C ILE A 219 19.26 4.57 1.70
N VAL A 220 18.19 4.14 1.02
CA VAL A 220 18.15 4.18 -0.45
C VAL A 220 18.17 5.63 -0.95
N THR A 221 17.43 6.53 -0.34
CA THR A 221 17.40 7.94 -0.72
C THR A 221 18.78 8.59 -0.57
N ILE A 222 19.46 8.35 0.55
CA ILE A 222 20.83 8.86 0.79
C ILE A 222 21.80 8.28 -0.24
N ALA A 223 21.75 6.97 -0.49
CA ALA A 223 22.63 6.32 -1.47
C ALA A 223 22.44 6.89 -2.87
N VAL A 224 21.19 7.14 -3.30
CA VAL A 224 20.87 7.77 -4.58
C VAL A 224 21.43 9.19 -4.66
N HIS A 225 21.27 10.02 -3.63
CA HIS A 225 21.76 11.39 -3.63
C HIS A 225 23.30 11.43 -3.62
N ILE A 226 23.95 10.56 -2.84
CA ILE A 226 25.42 10.45 -2.85
C ILE A 226 25.91 10.03 -4.23
N TYR A 227 25.27 9.02 -4.83
CA TYR A 227 25.62 8.56 -6.17
C TYR A 227 25.55 9.69 -7.21
N PHE A 228 24.43 10.40 -7.26
CA PHE A 228 24.28 11.53 -8.20
C PHE A 228 25.24 12.69 -7.89
N GLY A 229 25.51 12.98 -6.60
CA GLY A 229 26.52 13.96 -6.21
C GLY A 229 27.92 13.59 -6.68
N VAL A 230 28.30 12.34 -6.54
CA VAL A 230 29.59 11.80 -7.02
C VAL A 230 29.64 11.80 -8.54
N ALA A 231 28.56 11.38 -9.21
CA ALA A 231 28.47 11.35 -10.66
C ALA A 231 28.55 12.73 -11.31
N LEU A 232 28.06 13.80 -10.65
CA LEU A 232 28.23 15.18 -11.13
C LEU A 232 29.69 15.57 -11.38
N LEU A 233 30.60 15.07 -10.55
CA LEU A 233 32.02 15.30 -10.68
C LEU A 233 32.72 14.18 -11.48
N GLY A 234 32.38 12.93 -11.17
CA GLY A 234 33.02 11.76 -11.77
C GLY A 234 32.75 11.58 -13.27
N GLN A 235 31.60 12.01 -13.73
CA GLN A 235 31.17 11.89 -15.15
C GLN A 235 31.49 13.14 -15.97
N GLN A 236 32.31 14.08 -15.47
CA GLN A 236 32.73 15.24 -16.23
C GLN A 236 33.66 14.81 -17.39
N HIS A 237 33.38 15.35 -18.57
CA HIS A 237 34.19 15.09 -19.76
C HIS A 237 35.52 15.87 -19.68
N LEU A 238 36.55 15.19 -19.23
CA LEU A 238 37.93 15.75 -19.14
C LEU A 238 38.58 15.74 -20.51
N THR A 239 39.30 16.80 -20.84
CA THR A 239 40.14 16.82 -22.06
C THR A 239 41.37 15.95 -21.82
N PRO A 240 41.68 15.00 -22.73
CA PRO A 240 42.88 14.18 -22.58
C PRO A 240 44.10 15.12 -22.59
N THR A 241 44.87 15.07 -21.52
CA THR A 241 46.22 15.66 -21.49
C THR A 241 47.05 14.93 -22.54
N ARG A 242 47.47 15.68 -23.59
CA ARG A 242 48.48 15.20 -24.54
C ARG A 242 49.81 15.03 -23.87
#